data_6642f6e9b41416f4ce5180fac14dd7a8
#
_entry.id   6642f6e9b41416f4ce5180fac14dd7a8
#
_cell.length_a   1.000
_cell.length_b   1.000
_cell.length_c   1.000
_cell.angle_alpha   90.00
_cell.angle_beta   90.00
_cell.angle_gamma   90.00
#
_symmetry.space_group_name_H-M   'P 1'
#
loop_
_entity.id
_entity.type
_entity.pdbx_description
1 polymer ?
#
loop_
_entity_poly.entity_id
_entity_poly.type
_entity_poly.pdbx_seq_one_letter_code
_entity_poly.pdbx_strand_id
1 'polypeptide(L)'
;MHRVAANKFILNITFAWEHAVAITDKNDEGKLVSHRFPQFSFDKCLKSNFFKYLILDEKFRKHLELSSPGGAGRNRVLKISDMLEYKIYLPSIDEQTEIGQYFSHLDNLITLHQRECNQLKELKKTMLKKMFPRDGSNIPEVRFAGFTDDWEQRKLRDEAIEILAGGDINKEKTVENGKYPIYANALTNDGIVGYYDDYYRVTAPAVTVTGRGEVGYAKARMTHFTPVVRLLAVCSNHDCYFLENAINNHKVVVESTGVPQLTVPQLSSYNIFFPANGKEEVRIGKYFHTLDNLITLHQRL
;
A
#
# COMPACT_ATOMS: atom_id res chain seq x y z
N MET A 1 4.35 -41.12 1.73
CA MET A 1 4.81 -39.81 1.26
C MET A 1 5.48 -39.98 -0.09
N HIS A 2 5.27 -39.00 -0.98
CA HIS A 2 5.90 -38.97 -2.30
C HIS A 2 6.80 -37.74 -2.43
N ARG A 3 7.87 -37.87 -3.22
CA ARG A 3 8.70 -36.71 -3.55
C ARG A 3 8.07 -35.90 -4.68
N VAL A 4 8.12 -34.60 -4.56
CA VAL A 4 7.69 -33.69 -5.61
C VAL A 4 8.76 -33.69 -6.71
N ALA A 5 8.32 -33.78 -7.96
CA ALA A 5 9.16 -33.57 -9.14
C ALA A 5 8.86 -32.21 -9.75
N ALA A 6 9.85 -31.57 -10.36
CA ALA A 6 9.67 -30.30 -11.06
C ALA A 6 8.81 -30.47 -12.33
N ASN A 7 8.18 -29.38 -12.77
CA ASN A 7 7.36 -29.30 -13.97
C ASN A 7 6.20 -30.31 -14.00
N LYS A 8 5.51 -30.48 -12.84
CA LYS A 8 4.32 -31.31 -12.73
C LYS A 8 3.12 -30.46 -12.39
N PHE A 9 1.95 -30.85 -12.86
CA PHE A 9 0.69 -30.38 -12.30
C PHE A 9 0.43 -31.15 -11.02
N ILE A 10 0.29 -30.46 -9.92
CA ILE A 10 -0.02 -31.03 -8.59
C ILE A 10 -1.29 -30.40 -8.04
N LEU A 11 -2.10 -31.16 -7.37
CA LEU A 11 -3.31 -30.69 -6.71
C LEU A 11 -3.57 -31.45 -5.41
N ASN A 12 -4.33 -30.84 -4.50
CA ASN A 12 -4.82 -31.52 -3.32
C ASN A 12 -6.21 -32.09 -3.59
N ILE A 13 -6.38 -33.41 -3.66
CA ILE A 13 -7.66 -34.06 -3.99
C ILE A 13 -8.78 -33.74 -3.00
N THR A 14 -8.44 -33.35 -1.75
CA THR A 14 -9.43 -33.01 -0.70
C THR A 14 -9.88 -31.53 -0.79
N PHE A 15 -9.06 -30.69 -1.42
CA PHE A 15 -9.30 -29.24 -1.55
C PHE A 15 -9.24 -28.73 -2.99
N ALA A 16 -9.33 -29.62 -3.97
CA ALA A 16 -9.37 -29.24 -5.39
C ALA A 16 -10.59 -28.35 -5.71
N TRP A 17 -11.69 -28.55 -5.02
CA TRP A 17 -12.89 -27.70 -5.11
C TRP A 17 -12.67 -26.26 -4.61
N GLU A 18 -11.67 -26.02 -3.76
CA GLU A 18 -11.16 -24.69 -3.38
C GLU A 18 -10.06 -24.21 -4.31
N HIS A 19 -9.81 -24.92 -5.41
CA HIS A 19 -8.76 -24.61 -6.38
C HIS A 19 -7.33 -24.75 -5.82
N ALA A 20 -7.10 -25.74 -4.92
CA ALA A 20 -5.78 -26.07 -4.41
C ALA A 20 -4.93 -26.82 -5.45
N VAL A 21 -4.44 -26.11 -6.44
CA VAL A 21 -3.68 -26.59 -7.61
C VAL A 21 -2.39 -25.78 -7.81
N ALA A 22 -1.37 -26.38 -8.39
CA ALA A 22 -0.12 -25.69 -8.72
C ALA A 22 0.63 -26.38 -9.86
N ILE A 23 1.53 -25.65 -10.50
CA ILE A 23 2.61 -26.21 -11.32
C ILE A 23 3.90 -26.14 -10.49
N THR A 24 4.51 -27.28 -10.26
CA THR A 24 5.74 -27.38 -9.49
C THR A 24 6.94 -26.87 -10.29
N ASP A 25 7.90 -26.26 -9.61
CA ASP A 25 9.15 -25.79 -10.20
C ASP A 25 10.37 -26.50 -9.59
N LYS A 26 11.58 -26.04 -9.94
CA LYS A 26 12.84 -26.59 -9.40
C LYS A 26 12.99 -26.39 -7.88
N ASN A 27 12.35 -25.36 -7.31
CA ASN A 27 12.43 -25.10 -5.86
C ASN A 27 11.52 -26.04 -5.07
N ASP A 28 10.57 -26.70 -5.74
CA ASP A 28 9.69 -27.70 -5.15
C ASP A 28 10.27 -29.11 -5.20
N GLU A 29 11.27 -29.34 -6.06
CA GLU A 29 11.84 -30.65 -6.28
C GLU A 29 12.41 -31.26 -5.00
N GLY A 30 12.05 -32.50 -4.74
CA GLY A 30 12.47 -33.25 -3.56
C GLY A 30 11.66 -33.00 -2.30
N LYS A 31 10.80 -32.00 -2.24
CA LYS A 31 9.85 -31.81 -1.11
C LYS A 31 8.97 -33.05 -0.96
N LEU A 32 8.48 -33.28 0.26
CA LEU A 32 7.64 -34.44 0.57
C LEU A 32 6.18 -34.04 0.68
N VAL A 33 5.32 -34.75 -0.02
CA VAL A 33 3.87 -34.59 0.04
C VAL A 33 3.16 -35.89 0.38
N SER A 34 1.95 -35.83 0.90
CA SER A 34 1.13 -37.02 1.18
C SER A 34 0.51 -37.58 -0.12
N HIS A 35 -0.07 -38.78 -0.02
CA HIS A 35 -0.83 -39.40 -1.12
C HIS A 35 -2.01 -38.56 -1.60
N ARG A 36 -2.42 -37.53 -0.87
CA ARG A 36 -3.50 -36.61 -1.29
C ARG A 36 -3.06 -35.57 -2.32
N PHE A 37 -1.78 -35.59 -2.72
CA PHE A 37 -1.22 -34.69 -3.70
C PHE A 37 -0.69 -35.47 -4.92
N PRO A 38 -1.57 -36.00 -5.78
CA PRO A 38 -1.15 -36.60 -7.03
C PRO A 38 -0.44 -35.59 -7.90
N GLN A 39 0.52 -36.09 -8.68
CA GLN A 39 1.30 -35.31 -9.63
C GLN A 39 1.07 -35.84 -11.04
N PHE A 40 0.82 -34.94 -11.99
CA PHE A 40 0.57 -35.28 -13.40
C PHE A 40 1.67 -34.73 -14.28
N SER A 41 2.14 -35.54 -15.19
CA SER A 41 3.08 -35.13 -16.22
C SER A 41 2.34 -34.55 -17.40
N PHE A 42 2.94 -33.59 -18.07
CA PHE A 42 2.42 -33.03 -19.31
C PHE A 42 2.81 -33.92 -20.49
N ASP A 43 1.90 -34.06 -21.43
CA ASP A 43 2.18 -34.68 -22.72
C ASP A 43 2.92 -33.69 -23.64
N LYS A 44 3.39 -34.19 -24.80
CA LYS A 44 4.13 -33.41 -25.81
C LYS A 44 3.34 -32.24 -26.39
N CYS A 45 2.02 -32.32 -26.36
CA CYS A 45 1.11 -31.26 -26.87
C CYS A 45 0.78 -30.14 -25.87
N LEU A 46 1.25 -30.22 -24.61
CA LEU A 46 0.90 -29.23 -23.59
C LEU A 46 2.15 -28.78 -22.82
N LYS A 47 2.44 -27.48 -22.88
CA LYS A 47 3.54 -26.86 -22.13
C LYS A 47 3.12 -26.50 -20.71
N SER A 48 3.92 -26.86 -19.71
CA SER A 48 3.67 -26.55 -18.29
C SER A 48 3.54 -25.06 -18.02
N ASN A 49 4.38 -24.23 -18.65
CA ASN A 49 4.35 -22.78 -18.52
C ASN A 49 3.06 -22.15 -19.08
N PHE A 50 2.50 -22.70 -20.16
CA PHE A 50 1.20 -22.28 -20.68
C PHE A 50 0.08 -22.75 -19.75
N PHE A 51 0.11 -24.01 -19.35
CA PHE A 51 -0.91 -24.59 -18.48
C PHE A 51 -0.98 -23.91 -17.11
N LYS A 52 0.14 -23.39 -16.59
CA LYS A 52 0.20 -22.59 -15.37
C LYS A 52 -0.83 -21.46 -15.35
N TYR A 53 -1.06 -20.81 -16.48
CA TYR A 53 -2.02 -19.69 -16.58
C TYR A 53 -3.43 -20.18 -16.92
N LEU A 54 -3.53 -21.27 -17.67
CA LEU A 54 -4.81 -21.88 -17.99
C LEU A 54 -5.53 -22.40 -16.74
N ILE A 55 -4.80 -22.98 -15.78
CA ILE A 55 -5.40 -23.46 -14.53
C ILE A 55 -5.98 -22.34 -13.66
N LEU A 56 -5.65 -21.07 -13.91
CA LEU A 56 -6.23 -19.92 -13.19
C LEU A 56 -7.60 -19.50 -13.73
N ASP A 57 -8.04 -20.09 -14.85
CA ASP A 57 -9.36 -19.80 -15.42
C ASP A 57 -10.49 -20.29 -14.49
N GLU A 58 -11.49 -19.43 -14.32
CA GLU A 58 -12.69 -19.73 -13.51
C GLU A 58 -13.46 -20.95 -14.03
N LYS A 59 -13.41 -21.21 -15.33
CA LYS A 59 -14.02 -22.42 -15.94
C LYS A 59 -13.36 -23.70 -15.43
N PHE A 60 -12.02 -23.70 -15.35
CA PHE A 60 -11.26 -24.83 -14.81
C PHE A 60 -11.55 -25.01 -13.31
N ARG A 61 -11.58 -23.93 -12.56
CA ARG A 61 -11.95 -23.95 -11.14
C ARG A 61 -13.32 -24.56 -10.92
N LYS A 62 -14.33 -24.11 -11.69
CA LYS A 62 -15.69 -24.65 -11.62
C LYS A 62 -15.74 -26.14 -12.01
N HIS A 63 -14.94 -26.55 -12.98
CA HIS A 63 -14.85 -27.97 -13.36
C HIS A 63 -14.28 -28.81 -12.20
N LEU A 64 -13.24 -28.35 -11.51
CA LEU A 64 -12.71 -29.01 -10.32
C LEU A 64 -13.74 -29.10 -9.19
N GLU A 65 -14.54 -28.06 -9.01
CA GLU A 65 -15.64 -28.06 -8.05
C GLU A 65 -16.68 -29.13 -8.38
N LEU A 66 -17.12 -29.20 -9.64
CA LEU A 66 -18.09 -30.20 -10.12
C LEU A 66 -17.52 -31.63 -10.06
N SER A 67 -16.21 -31.78 -10.32
CA SER A 67 -15.51 -33.07 -10.24
C SER A 67 -15.23 -33.51 -8.80
N SER A 68 -15.60 -32.70 -7.80
CA SER A 68 -15.42 -32.99 -6.38
C SER A 68 -16.77 -33.15 -5.68
N PRO A 69 -17.51 -34.26 -5.94
CA PRO A 69 -18.80 -34.49 -5.32
C PRO A 69 -18.69 -34.69 -3.82
N GLY A 70 -19.76 -34.40 -3.08
CA GLY A 70 -19.86 -34.60 -1.65
C GLY A 70 -20.60 -33.47 -0.93
N GLY A 71 -20.83 -33.65 0.35
CA GLY A 71 -21.47 -32.67 1.22
C GLY A 71 -20.53 -31.51 1.59
N ALA A 72 -20.90 -30.72 2.59
CA ALA A 72 -20.13 -29.56 3.03
C ALA A 72 -18.70 -29.93 3.52
N GLY A 73 -17.73 -29.13 3.14
CA GLY A 73 -16.38 -29.14 3.69
C GLY A 73 -15.53 -30.37 3.33
N ARG A 74 -14.88 -30.95 4.34
CA ARG A 74 -13.83 -32.00 4.21
C ARG A 74 -14.27 -33.32 3.58
N ASN A 75 -15.56 -33.50 3.33
CA ASN A 75 -16.10 -34.73 2.70
C ASN A 75 -16.14 -34.65 1.17
N ARG A 76 -15.67 -33.56 0.57
CA ARG A 76 -15.55 -33.42 -0.89
C ARG A 76 -14.17 -33.95 -1.31
N VAL A 77 -14.18 -34.95 -2.19
CA VAL A 77 -12.95 -35.54 -2.73
C VAL A 77 -13.02 -35.51 -4.25
N LEU A 78 -11.97 -35.00 -4.87
CA LEU A 78 -11.86 -34.94 -6.33
C LEU A 78 -11.87 -36.35 -6.94
N LYS A 79 -12.73 -36.56 -7.94
CA LYS A 79 -12.65 -37.69 -8.86
C LYS A 79 -11.71 -37.32 -10.00
N ILE A 80 -10.55 -37.96 -10.03
CA ILE A 80 -9.50 -37.68 -11.01
C ILE A 80 -9.99 -37.97 -12.43
N SER A 81 -10.80 -39.04 -12.63
CA SER A 81 -11.42 -39.34 -13.93
C SER A 81 -12.24 -38.18 -14.46
N ASP A 82 -13.08 -37.60 -13.60
CA ASP A 82 -14.00 -36.51 -14.00
C ASP A 82 -13.19 -35.22 -14.29
N MET A 83 -12.13 -34.96 -13.50
CA MET A 83 -11.21 -33.86 -13.77
C MET A 83 -10.54 -33.97 -15.14
N LEU A 84 -10.13 -35.18 -15.54
CA LEU A 84 -9.44 -35.41 -16.81
C LEU A 84 -10.37 -35.24 -18.03
N GLU A 85 -11.67 -35.21 -17.85
CA GLU A 85 -12.66 -34.91 -18.90
C GLU A 85 -12.73 -33.42 -19.28
N TYR A 86 -11.96 -32.55 -18.60
CA TYR A 86 -11.90 -31.12 -18.91
C TYR A 86 -11.37 -30.89 -20.32
N LYS A 87 -12.18 -30.26 -21.14
CA LYS A 87 -11.82 -29.96 -22.53
C LYS A 87 -11.18 -28.59 -22.65
N ILE A 88 -9.98 -28.57 -23.20
CA ILE A 88 -9.23 -27.34 -23.48
C ILE A 88 -8.92 -27.25 -24.98
N TYR A 89 -8.97 -26.00 -25.49
CA TYR A 89 -8.49 -25.71 -26.83
C TYR A 89 -7.02 -25.32 -26.72
N LEU A 90 -6.17 -26.08 -27.38
CA LEU A 90 -4.73 -25.85 -27.35
C LEU A 90 -4.28 -25.16 -28.63
N PRO A 91 -3.59 -24.02 -28.54
CA PRO A 91 -2.88 -23.45 -29.66
C PRO A 91 -1.65 -24.32 -30.03
N SER A 92 -0.92 -23.96 -31.06
CA SER A 92 0.33 -24.64 -31.43
C SER A 92 1.34 -24.61 -30.28
N ILE A 93 2.29 -25.55 -30.27
CA ILE A 93 3.33 -25.61 -29.22
C ILE A 93 4.17 -24.32 -29.16
N ASP A 94 4.44 -23.73 -30.32
CA ASP A 94 5.19 -22.48 -30.42
C ASP A 94 4.38 -21.32 -29.78
N GLU A 95 3.11 -21.22 -30.11
CA GLU A 95 2.20 -20.22 -29.52
C GLU A 95 2.00 -20.43 -28.00
N GLN A 96 1.86 -21.67 -27.52
CA GLN A 96 1.87 -21.96 -26.08
C GLN A 96 3.14 -21.49 -25.40
N THR A 97 4.27 -21.66 -26.07
CA THR A 97 5.57 -21.22 -25.54
C THR A 97 5.64 -19.70 -25.44
N GLU A 98 5.22 -18.98 -26.47
CA GLU A 98 5.17 -17.51 -26.48
C GLU A 98 4.22 -16.97 -25.42
N ILE A 99 3.00 -17.50 -25.32
CA ILE A 99 2.02 -17.11 -24.30
C ILE A 99 2.58 -17.36 -22.89
N GLY A 100 3.14 -18.54 -22.64
CA GLY A 100 3.72 -18.88 -21.34
C GLY A 100 4.89 -17.99 -20.95
N GLN A 101 5.75 -17.64 -21.90
CA GLN A 101 6.87 -16.71 -21.69
C GLN A 101 6.35 -15.28 -21.42
N TYR A 102 5.38 -14.81 -22.17
CA TYR A 102 4.79 -13.49 -22.00
C TYR A 102 4.24 -13.30 -20.57
N PHE A 103 3.38 -14.22 -20.12
CA PHE A 103 2.83 -14.13 -18.77
C PHE A 103 3.89 -14.34 -17.67
N SER A 104 4.89 -15.21 -17.90
CA SER A 104 6.00 -15.36 -16.95
C SER A 104 6.82 -14.08 -16.83
N HIS A 105 7.00 -13.35 -17.94
CA HIS A 105 7.65 -12.04 -17.91
C HIS A 105 6.83 -11.01 -17.11
N LEU A 106 5.52 -10.97 -17.30
CA LEU A 106 4.62 -10.10 -16.51
C LEU A 106 4.67 -10.43 -15.00
N ASP A 107 4.61 -11.71 -14.63
CA ASP A 107 4.75 -12.14 -13.22
C ASP A 107 6.06 -11.64 -12.60
N ASN A 108 7.17 -11.74 -13.36
CA ASN A 108 8.48 -11.26 -12.91
C ASN A 108 8.50 -9.74 -12.72
N LEU A 109 7.92 -8.97 -13.64
CA LEU A 109 7.82 -7.51 -13.53
C LEU A 109 6.98 -7.10 -12.31
N ILE A 110 5.82 -7.71 -12.12
CA ILE A 110 4.95 -7.47 -10.95
C ILE A 110 5.73 -7.75 -9.65
N THR A 111 6.41 -8.89 -9.58
CA THR A 111 7.20 -9.27 -8.41
C THR A 111 8.32 -8.27 -8.12
N LEU A 112 9.03 -7.82 -9.17
CA LEU A 112 10.10 -6.83 -9.07
C LEU A 112 9.55 -5.50 -8.53
N HIS A 113 8.49 -4.97 -9.13
CA HIS A 113 7.89 -3.71 -8.70
C HIS A 113 7.33 -3.77 -7.27
N GLN A 114 6.72 -4.87 -6.87
CA GLN A 114 6.29 -5.08 -5.48
C GLN A 114 7.46 -5.07 -4.51
N ARG A 115 8.57 -5.73 -4.88
CA ARG A 115 9.80 -5.75 -4.07
C ARG A 115 10.42 -4.35 -3.93
N GLU A 116 10.52 -3.61 -5.03
CA GLU A 116 11.02 -2.23 -5.03
C GLU A 116 10.15 -1.31 -4.20
N CYS A 117 8.83 -1.40 -4.33
CA CYS A 117 7.88 -0.64 -3.51
C CYS A 117 8.09 -0.91 -2.01
N ASN A 118 8.25 -2.17 -1.62
CA ASN A 118 8.50 -2.54 -0.23
C ASN A 118 9.86 -2.01 0.28
N GLN A 119 10.90 -2.07 -0.54
CA GLN A 119 12.22 -1.53 -0.21
C GLN A 119 12.17 -0.01 0.00
N LEU A 120 11.48 0.74 -0.87
CA LEU A 120 11.29 2.18 -0.74
C LEU A 120 10.51 2.55 0.53
N LYS A 121 9.47 1.81 0.88
CA LYS A 121 8.72 2.00 2.14
C LYS A 121 9.60 1.81 3.38
N GLU A 122 10.40 0.74 3.41
CA GLU A 122 11.34 0.50 4.51
C GLU A 122 12.47 1.54 4.55
N LEU A 123 12.95 1.99 3.40
CA LEU A 123 13.91 3.10 3.32
C LEU A 123 13.31 4.38 3.92
N LYS A 124 12.09 4.77 3.49
CA LYS A 124 11.40 5.96 4.04
C LYS A 124 11.26 5.86 5.55
N LYS A 125 10.77 4.73 6.05
CA LYS A 125 10.61 4.48 7.49
C LYS A 125 11.94 4.59 8.26
N THR A 126 13.02 4.06 7.69
CA THR A 126 14.35 4.13 8.29
C THR A 126 14.88 5.56 8.29
N MET A 127 14.75 6.29 7.18
CA MET A 127 15.20 7.68 7.06
C MET A 127 14.40 8.63 7.96
N LEU A 128 13.08 8.44 8.10
CA LEU A 128 12.28 9.20 9.08
C LEU A 128 12.82 9.06 10.51
N LYS A 129 13.30 7.88 10.88
CA LYS A 129 13.90 7.66 12.21
C LYS A 129 15.29 8.26 12.35
N LYS A 130 16.04 8.40 11.26
CA LYS A 130 17.45 8.81 11.29
C LYS A 130 17.67 10.28 10.93
N MET A 131 16.79 10.86 10.12
CA MET A 131 16.90 12.26 9.65
C MET A 131 16.13 13.25 10.54
N PHE A 132 15.49 12.79 11.59
CA PHE A 132 14.92 13.63 12.65
C PHE A 132 15.60 13.32 13.97
N PRO A 133 15.85 14.32 14.83
CA PRO A 133 16.40 14.09 16.16
C PRO A 133 15.48 13.17 16.99
N ARG A 134 16.09 12.41 17.90
CA ARG A 134 15.38 11.57 18.87
C ARG A 134 15.49 12.16 20.26
N ASP A 135 14.69 11.65 21.18
CA ASP A 135 14.75 12.03 22.59
C ASP A 135 16.19 11.99 23.12
N GLY A 136 16.64 13.12 23.68
CA GLY A 136 18.00 13.29 24.22
C GLY A 136 19.06 13.75 23.21
N SER A 137 18.72 14.01 21.95
CA SER A 137 19.61 14.60 20.95
C SER A 137 18.93 15.72 20.18
N ASN A 138 19.65 16.79 19.91
CA ASN A 138 19.21 17.88 19.03
C ASN A 138 19.78 17.74 17.60
N ILE A 139 20.49 16.65 17.32
CA ILE A 139 21.14 16.40 16.03
C ILE A 139 20.62 15.10 15.45
N PRO A 140 20.14 15.08 14.18
CA PRO A 140 19.78 13.84 13.49
C PRO A 140 20.99 12.92 13.30
N GLU A 141 20.77 11.59 13.32
CA GLU A 141 21.80 10.58 13.05
C GLU A 141 22.31 10.65 11.61
N VAL A 142 21.42 10.93 10.66
CA VAL A 142 21.73 11.12 9.23
C VAL A 142 21.30 12.52 8.81
N ARG A 143 22.21 13.25 8.19
CA ARG A 143 22.03 14.65 7.82
C ARG A 143 22.65 14.95 6.46
N PHE A 144 22.10 15.88 5.72
CA PHE A 144 22.71 16.36 4.49
C PHE A 144 24.00 17.12 4.80
N ALA A 145 25.01 16.98 3.93
CA ALA A 145 26.25 17.71 4.07
C ALA A 145 26.02 19.23 3.99
N GLY A 146 26.77 19.97 4.85
CA GLY A 146 26.72 21.43 4.92
C GLY A 146 25.79 21.99 5.99
N PHE A 147 25.12 21.16 6.78
CA PHE A 147 24.33 21.57 7.93
C PHE A 147 24.92 20.98 9.20
N THR A 148 25.28 21.85 10.17
CA THR A 148 25.98 21.49 11.40
C THR A 148 25.28 21.98 12.66
N ASP A 149 24.43 23.02 12.54
CA ASP A 149 23.80 23.67 13.70
C ASP A 149 22.79 22.73 14.35
N ASP A 150 22.68 22.76 15.66
CA ASP A 150 21.68 22.00 16.41
C ASP A 150 20.26 22.38 16.00
N TRP A 151 19.38 21.40 16.01
CA TRP A 151 17.95 21.65 15.84
C TRP A 151 17.34 22.11 17.16
N GLU A 152 16.31 22.94 17.08
CA GLU A 152 15.57 23.43 18.23
C GLU A 152 14.22 22.72 18.35
N GLN A 153 13.92 22.25 19.55
CA GLN A 153 12.60 21.68 19.83
C GLN A 153 11.63 22.81 20.21
N ARG A 154 10.59 23.00 19.42
CA ARG A 154 9.59 24.05 19.59
C ARG A 154 8.17 23.48 19.56
N LYS A 155 7.24 24.18 20.21
CA LYS A 155 5.83 23.80 20.12
C LYS A 155 5.26 24.17 18.76
N LEU A 156 4.46 23.28 18.19
CA LEU A 156 3.86 23.51 16.87
C LEU A 156 3.05 24.80 16.82
N ARG A 157 2.37 25.19 17.91
CA ARG A 157 1.61 26.45 17.98
C ARG A 157 2.49 27.69 17.81
N ASP A 158 3.75 27.62 18.21
CA ASP A 158 4.65 28.77 18.18
C ASP A 158 5.26 28.95 16.77
N GLU A 159 5.22 27.90 15.92
CA GLU A 159 5.72 27.84 14.55
C GLU A 159 4.62 27.88 13.49
N ALA A 160 3.36 27.66 13.87
CA ALA A 160 2.22 27.78 12.99
C ALA A 160 1.68 29.22 12.92
N ILE A 161 1.29 29.65 11.72
CA ILE A 161 0.51 30.88 11.55
C ILE A 161 -0.90 30.66 12.10
N GLU A 162 -1.46 29.49 11.80
CA GLU A 162 -2.78 29.09 12.24
C GLU A 162 -2.89 27.56 12.32
N ILE A 163 -3.59 27.07 13.36
CA ILE A 163 -4.03 25.68 13.48
C ILE A 163 -5.53 25.69 13.64
N LEU A 164 -6.25 25.13 12.69
CA LEU A 164 -7.70 25.15 12.68
C LEU A 164 -8.31 23.75 12.55
N ALA A 165 -9.52 23.59 13.06
CA ALA A 165 -10.34 22.41 12.82
C ALA A 165 -11.26 22.62 11.62
N GLY A 166 -11.50 21.58 10.87
CA GLY A 166 -12.50 21.55 9.82
C GLY A 166 -13.91 21.76 10.37
N GLY A 167 -14.81 22.16 9.50
CA GLY A 167 -16.21 22.44 9.81
C GLY A 167 -17.17 21.69 8.90
N ASP A 168 -18.45 22.02 9.03
CA ASP A 168 -19.48 21.50 8.14
C ASP A 168 -19.30 22.05 6.72
N ILE A 169 -19.69 21.25 5.75
CA ILE A 169 -19.67 21.60 4.33
C ILE A 169 -21.05 21.98 3.84
N ASN A 170 -21.11 22.91 2.90
CA ASN A 170 -22.35 23.20 2.19
C ASN A 170 -22.52 22.19 1.05
N LYS A 171 -23.37 21.18 1.28
CA LYS A 171 -23.63 20.09 0.32
C LYS A 171 -24.23 20.56 -0.99
N GLU A 172 -25.01 21.66 -0.96
CA GLU A 172 -25.65 22.20 -2.17
C GLU A 172 -24.65 22.84 -3.13
N LYS A 173 -23.50 23.31 -2.61
CA LYS A 173 -22.39 23.89 -3.39
C LYS A 173 -21.28 22.90 -3.70
N THR A 174 -21.38 21.67 -3.22
CA THR A 174 -20.38 20.64 -3.47
C THR A 174 -20.58 20.04 -4.86
N VAL A 175 -19.49 19.94 -5.62
CA VAL A 175 -19.44 19.35 -6.96
C VAL A 175 -18.48 18.15 -6.97
N GLU A 176 -18.66 17.22 -7.92
CA GLU A 176 -17.80 16.03 -8.04
C GLU A 176 -16.39 16.39 -8.55
N ASN A 177 -16.31 17.36 -9.45
CA ASN A 177 -15.08 17.87 -10.02
C ASN A 177 -15.09 19.39 -9.95
N GLY A 178 -14.16 19.99 -9.25
CA GLY A 178 -14.06 21.42 -9.04
C GLY A 178 -12.63 21.88 -8.74
N LYS A 179 -12.48 23.16 -8.49
CA LYS A 179 -11.16 23.81 -8.35
C LYS A 179 -10.52 23.54 -6.98
N TYR A 180 -11.31 23.50 -5.90
CA TYR A 180 -10.83 23.46 -4.53
C TYR A 180 -11.32 22.19 -3.84
N PRO A 181 -10.44 21.21 -3.54
CA PRO A 181 -10.83 19.96 -2.91
C PRO A 181 -11.36 20.17 -1.50
N ILE A 182 -12.31 19.33 -1.11
CA ILE A 182 -12.83 19.18 0.23
C ILE A 182 -12.23 17.91 0.82
N TYR A 183 -11.43 18.05 1.89
CA TYR A 183 -10.76 16.91 2.52
C TYR A 183 -11.47 16.48 3.81
N ALA A 184 -11.59 15.16 3.99
CA ALA A 184 -12.12 14.52 5.21
C ALA A 184 -11.05 13.66 5.90
N ASN A 185 -11.39 13.11 7.08
CA ASN A 185 -10.55 12.13 7.80
C ASN A 185 -10.60 10.75 7.15
N ALA A 186 -10.25 10.64 5.87
CA ALA A 186 -10.20 9.40 5.11
C ALA A 186 -8.84 9.27 4.41
N LEU A 187 -8.33 8.05 4.31
CA LEU A 187 -7.09 7.76 3.58
C LEU A 187 -7.37 7.33 2.14
N THR A 188 -8.57 6.84 1.87
CA THR A 188 -9.02 6.51 0.52
C THR A 188 -9.26 7.77 -0.29
N ASN A 189 -9.02 7.71 -1.61
CA ASN A 189 -9.14 8.83 -2.54
C ASN A 189 -8.45 10.12 -2.04
N ASP A 190 -7.28 9.97 -1.41
CA ASP A 190 -6.52 11.07 -0.80
C ASP A 190 -7.32 11.92 0.21
N GLY A 191 -8.41 11.38 0.75
CA GLY A 191 -9.32 12.08 1.67
C GLY A 191 -10.30 13.02 0.97
N ILE A 192 -10.34 13.09 -0.35
CA ILE A 192 -11.24 13.97 -1.12
C ILE A 192 -12.66 13.41 -1.07
N VAL A 193 -13.59 14.25 -0.64
CA VAL A 193 -15.04 13.93 -0.54
C VAL A 193 -15.90 14.81 -1.45
N GLY A 194 -15.29 15.71 -2.23
CA GLY A 194 -15.92 16.61 -3.17
C GLY A 194 -15.06 17.85 -3.42
N TYR A 195 -15.60 18.80 -4.12
CA TYR A 195 -14.90 20.04 -4.47
C TYR A 195 -15.83 21.24 -4.35
N TYR A 196 -15.24 22.44 -4.22
CA TYR A 196 -15.87 23.73 -4.47
C TYR A 196 -15.20 24.41 -5.69
N ASP A 197 -15.94 25.25 -6.40
CA ASP A 197 -15.40 26.03 -7.53
C ASP A 197 -14.92 27.41 -7.11
N ASP A 198 -15.62 28.05 -6.16
CA ASP A 198 -15.47 29.46 -5.82
C ASP A 198 -15.07 29.71 -4.35
N TYR A 199 -14.93 28.65 -3.54
CA TYR A 199 -14.69 28.77 -2.12
C TYR A 199 -13.62 27.80 -1.62
N TYR A 200 -12.79 28.29 -0.72
CA TYR A 200 -11.89 27.48 0.09
C TYR A 200 -11.71 28.12 1.47
N ARG A 201 -11.35 27.32 2.46
CA ARG A 201 -11.15 27.79 3.83
C ARG A 201 -9.69 27.91 4.22
N VAL A 202 -8.81 27.09 3.60
CA VAL A 202 -7.38 27.03 3.89
C VAL A 202 -6.60 27.37 2.64
N THR A 203 -5.69 28.33 2.79
CA THR A 203 -4.73 28.71 1.74
C THR A 203 -3.56 27.73 1.74
N ALA A 204 -3.23 27.16 0.58
CA ALA A 204 -2.05 26.34 0.40
C ALA A 204 -0.77 27.20 0.24
N PRO A 205 0.42 26.66 0.57
CA PRO A 205 0.64 25.30 1.10
C PRO A 205 0.23 25.18 2.58
N ALA A 206 -0.30 24.01 2.96
CA ALA A 206 -0.69 23.73 4.33
C ALA A 206 -0.62 22.22 4.60
N VAL A 207 -0.63 21.78 5.86
CA VAL A 207 -0.64 20.38 6.24
C VAL A 207 -1.98 20.01 6.86
N THR A 208 -2.66 18.99 6.31
CA THR A 208 -3.84 18.40 6.96
C THR A 208 -3.38 17.34 7.96
N VAL A 209 -4.06 17.24 9.11
CA VAL A 209 -3.79 16.21 10.13
C VAL A 209 -5.12 15.56 10.54
N THR A 210 -5.19 14.24 10.45
CA THR A 210 -6.40 13.50 10.78
C THR A 210 -6.68 13.55 12.28
N GLY A 211 -7.85 14.03 12.65
CA GLY A 211 -8.30 14.10 14.04
C GLY A 211 -9.08 12.85 14.46
N ARG A 212 -9.45 11.96 13.55
CA ARG A 212 -10.25 10.74 13.79
C ARG A 212 -9.87 9.63 12.81
N GLY A 213 -10.19 8.37 13.17
CA GLY A 213 -9.81 7.20 12.39
C GLY A 213 -8.33 6.91 12.61
N GLU A 214 -7.50 7.02 11.60
CA GLU A 214 -6.03 7.01 11.75
C GLU A 214 -5.58 8.37 12.27
N VAL A 215 -5.66 8.54 13.58
CA VAL A 215 -5.42 9.80 14.29
C VAL A 215 -3.97 10.26 14.16
N GLY A 216 -3.77 11.55 13.81
CA GLY A 216 -2.46 12.16 13.74
C GLY A 216 -1.71 11.97 12.42
N TYR A 217 -2.34 11.38 11.41
CA TYR A 217 -1.73 11.29 10.08
C TYR A 217 -1.73 12.66 9.40
N ALA A 218 -0.53 13.15 9.10
CA ALA A 218 -0.29 14.43 8.44
C ALA A 218 -0.07 14.27 6.95
N LYS A 219 -0.58 15.21 6.14
CA LYS A 219 -0.35 15.27 4.70
C LYS A 219 -0.26 16.70 4.17
N ALA A 220 0.79 16.98 3.39
CA ALA A 220 0.98 18.26 2.72
C ALA A 220 -0.07 18.46 1.61
N ARG A 221 -0.63 19.67 1.56
CA ARG A 221 -1.64 20.09 0.58
C ARG A 221 -1.13 21.32 -0.18
N MET A 222 -0.97 21.17 -1.47
CA MET A 222 -0.38 22.21 -2.35
C MET A 222 -1.46 23.00 -3.11
N THR A 223 -2.73 22.67 -2.94
CA THR A 223 -3.88 23.36 -3.51
C THR A 223 -4.75 23.89 -2.38
N HIS A 224 -5.31 25.09 -2.51
CA HIS A 224 -6.29 25.63 -1.56
C HIS A 224 -7.43 24.65 -1.35
N PHE A 225 -7.95 24.51 -0.10
CA PHE A 225 -8.90 23.47 0.22
C PHE A 225 -9.83 23.84 1.37
N THR A 226 -10.83 23.00 1.59
CA THR A 226 -11.73 23.07 2.77
C THR A 226 -11.63 21.77 3.56
N PRO A 227 -11.21 21.81 4.86
CA PRO A 227 -11.23 20.64 5.72
C PRO A 227 -12.64 20.43 6.31
N VAL A 228 -13.13 19.17 6.34
CA VAL A 228 -14.38 18.79 7.00
C VAL A 228 -14.17 18.56 8.50
N VAL A 229 -15.29 18.49 9.23
CA VAL A 229 -15.32 18.24 10.68
C VAL A 229 -14.29 17.23 11.12
N ARG A 230 -13.48 17.62 12.12
CA ARG A 230 -12.40 16.84 12.77
C ARG A 230 -11.12 16.63 11.95
N LEU A 231 -11.09 17.01 10.68
CA LEU A 231 -9.80 17.14 10.00
C LEU A 231 -9.17 18.45 10.48
N LEU A 232 -7.92 18.40 10.88
CA LEU A 232 -7.18 19.57 11.32
C LEU A 232 -6.33 20.09 10.15
N ALA A 233 -6.03 21.39 10.16
CA ALA A 233 -5.11 21.98 9.20
C ALA A 233 -4.11 22.89 9.91
N VAL A 234 -2.84 22.81 9.49
CA VAL A 234 -1.73 23.61 9.99
C VAL A 234 -1.21 24.48 8.85
N CYS A 235 -1.31 25.78 8.99
CA CYS A 235 -0.70 26.78 8.12
C CYS A 235 0.58 27.29 8.78
N SER A 236 1.70 27.30 8.07
CA SER A 236 2.98 27.78 8.58
C SER A 236 3.88 28.31 7.46
N ASN A 237 4.98 28.96 7.82
CA ASN A 237 6.03 29.39 6.89
C ASN A 237 7.08 28.29 6.64
N HIS A 238 7.00 27.16 7.34
CA HIS A 238 7.89 26.03 7.16
C HIS A 238 7.61 25.29 5.85
N ASP A 239 8.61 24.56 5.35
CA ASP A 239 8.40 23.68 4.22
C ASP A 239 7.29 22.65 4.52
N CYS A 240 6.28 22.61 3.69
CA CYS A 240 5.07 21.82 3.90
C CYS A 240 5.34 20.31 3.94
N TYR A 241 6.25 19.81 3.10
CA TYR A 241 6.67 18.40 3.09
C TYR A 241 7.55 18.04 4.27
N PHE A 242 8.40 18.96 4.72
CA PHE A 242 9.14 18.79 5.97
C PHE A 242 8.17 18.68 7.14
N LEU A 243 7.24 19.62 7.27
CA LEU A 243 6.28 19.66 8.36
C LEU A 243 5.36 18.43 8.39
N GLU A 244 4.91 17.95 7.25
CA GLU A 244 4.20 16.67 7.11
C GLU A 244 4.99 15.53 7.78
N ASN A 245 6.26 15.38 7.42
CA ASN A 245 7.09 14.29 7.93
C ASN A 245 7.47 14.49 9.40
N ALA A 246 7.66 15.71 9.85
CA ALA A 246 7.93 16.06 11.25
C ALA A 246 6.73 15.70 12.15
N ILE A 247 5.51 16.02 11.73
CA ILE A 247 4.28 15.66 12.45
C ILE A 247 4.07 14.14 12.44
N ASN A 248 4.25 13.48 11.30
CA ASN A 248 4.13 12.02 11.18
C ASN A 248 5.17 11.25 12.01
N ASN A 249 6.32 11.85 12.31
CA ASN A 249 7.34 11.26 13.17
C ASN A 249 7.06 11.47 14.67
N HIS A 250 6.11 12.35 15.03
CA HIS A 250 5.72 12.59 16.40
C HIS A 250 4.83 11.46 16.93
N LYS A 251 5.08 11.00 18.16
CA LYS A 251 4.21 10.00 18.80
C LYS A 251 2.89 10.64 19.21
N VAL A 252 1.81 10.17 18.64
CA VAL A 252 0.47 10.61 19.02
C VAL A 252 0.12 10.03 20.39
N VAL A 253 -0.05 10.89 21.39
CA VAL A 253 -0.57 10.50 22.69
C VAL A 253 -2.08 10.70 22.67
N VAL A 254 -2.83 9.62 22.59
CA VAL A 254 -4.30 9.67 22.63
C VAL A 254 -4.77 9.30 24.02
N GLU A 255 -5.44 10.22 24.71
CA GLU A 255 -6.12 9.92 25.98
C GLU A 255 -7.35 9.04 25.67
N SER A 256 -7.29 7.76 26.03
CA SER A 256 -8.31 6.77 25.69
C SER A 256 -9.34 6.59 26.79
N THR A 257 -10.40 7.40 26.77
CA THR A 257 -11.65 7.08 27.50
C THR A 257 -12.84 6.92 26.55
N GLY A 258 -12.59 6.75 25.25
CA GLY A 258 -13.64 6.65 24.22
C GLY A 258 -13.03 6.47 22.82
N VAL A 259 -13.69 7.02 21.81
CA VAL A 259 -13.17 7.00 20.44
C VAL A 259 -11.95 7.93 20.34
N PRO A 260 -10.77 7.44 19.92
CA PRO A 260 -9.57 8.25 19.78
C PRO A 260 -9.81 9.50 18.92
N GLN A 261 -9.41 10.67 19.42
CA GLN A 261 -9.55 11.93 18.71
C GLN A 261 -8.36 12.84 19.01
N LEU A 262 -7.82 13.49 17.97
CA LEU A 262 -6.87 14.59 18.08
C LEU A 262 -7.61 15.92 17.95
N THR A 263 -7.32 16.84 18.84
CA THR A 263 -7.94 18.19 18.88
C THR A 263 -6.90 19.26 18.55
N VAL A 264 -7.34 20.47 18.21
CA VAL A 264 -6.45 21.61 17.97
C VAL A 264 -5.52 21.88 19.16
N PRO A 265 -5.98 21.94 20.43
CA PRO A 265 -5.08 22.13 21.57
C PRO A 265 -4.00 21.04 21.71
N GLN A 266 -4.36 19.78 21.49
CA GLN A 266 -3.42 18.67 21.54
C GLN A 266 -2.39 18.76 20.42
N LEU A 267 -2.81 18.97 19.15
CA LEU A 267 -1.91 19.15 18.02
C LEU A 267 -0.98 20.37 18.24
N SER A 268 -1.52 21.47 18.74
CA SER A 268 -0.78 22.69 19.05
C SER A 268 0.33 22.47 20.08
N SER A 269 0.17 21.49 20.97
CA SER A 269 1.13 21.16 22.02
C SER A 269 2.28 20.24 21.57
N TYR A 270 2.26 19.75 20.32
CA TYR A 270 3.32 18.89 19.81
C TYR A 270 4.66 19.60 19.87
N ASN A 271 5.64 18.93 20.44
CA ASN A 271 7.03 19.38 20.44
C ASN A 271 7.71 18.80 19.20
N ILE A 272 8.05 19.64 18.25
CA ILE A 272 8.65 19.29 16.99
C ILE A 272 10.06 19.88 16.92
N PHE A 273 11.00 19.13 16.39
CA PHE A 273 12.35 19.61 16.12
C PHE A 273 12.39 20.34 14.78
N PHE A 274 12.91 21.55 14.78
CA PHE A 274 13.13 22.38 13.60
C PHE A 274 14.61 22.65 13.42
N PRO A 275 15.18 22.52 12.21
CA PRO A 275 16.53 22.92 11.94
C PRO A 275 16.67 24.45 12.03
N ALA A 276 17.84 24.94 12.44
CA ALA A 276 18.11 26.38 12.48
C ALA A 276 18.09 27.04 11.09
N ASN A 277 18.22 26.23 10.02
CA ASN A 277 18.29 26.71 8.64
C ASN A 277 17.13 26.15 7.80
N GLY A 278 16.23 27.02 7.36
CA GLY A 278 15.09 26.65 6.50
C GLY A 278 15.45 25.97 5.16
N LYS A 279 16.71 26.16 4.66
CA LYS A 279 17.17 25.41 3.49
C LYS A 279 17.32 23.92 3.77
N GLU A 280 17.57 23.53 5.02
CA GLU A 280 17.62 22.14 5.43
C GLU A 280 16.21 21.52 5.41
N GLU A 281 15.20 22.24 5.90
CA GLU A 281 13.80 21.82 5.84
C GLU A 281 13.36 21.50 4.39
N VAL A 282 13.62 22.45 3.47
CA VAL A 282 13.30 22.28 2.05
C VAL A 282 14.00 21.04 1.47
N ARG A 283 15.25 20.79 1.88
CA ARG A 283 16.01 19.65 1.37
C ARG A 283 15.47 18.31 1.89
N ILE A 284 15.09 18.27 3.16
CA ILE A 284 14.48 17.11 3.80
C ILE A 284 13.08 16.88 3.22
N GLY A 285 12.25 17.92 3.13
CA GLY A 285 10.92 17.85 2.55
C GLY A 285 10.92 17.29 1.13
N LYS A 286 11.82 17.85 0.28
CA LYS A 286 12.00 17.37 -1.11
C LYS A 286 12.44 15.90 -1.16
N TYR A 287 13.32 15.47 -0.28
CA TYR A 287 13.79 14.07 -0.22
C TYR A 287 12.61 13.11 0.05
N PHE A 288 11.82 13.37 1.10
CA PHE A 288 10.69 12.53 1.45
C PHE A 288 9.57 12.59 0.41
N HIS A 289 9.28 13.76 -0.14
CA HIS A 289 8.32 13.90 -1.24
C HIS A 289 8.74 13.08 -2.47
N THR A 290 10.03 13.07 -2.81
CA THR A 290 10.52 12.23 -3.91
C THR A 290 10.34 10.74 -3.61
N LEU A 291 10.61 10.29 -2.38
CA LEU A 291 10.36 8.90 -1.99
C LEU A 291 8.87 8.53 -2.08
N ASP A 292 7.97 9.42 -1.66
CA ASP A 292 6.52 9.19 -1.74
C ASP A 292 6.02 9.08 -3.19
N ASN A 293 6.56 9.92 -4.07
CA ASN A 293 6.25 9.84 -5.49
C ASN A 293 6.72 8.52 -6.11
N LEU A 294 7.93 8.05 -5.77
CA LEU A 294 8.46 6.77 -6.22
C LEU A 294 7.61 5.60 -5.70
N ILE A 295 7.25 5.60 -4.40
CA ILE A 295 6.38 4.58 -3.80
C ILE A 295 5.03 4.55 -4.53
N THR A 296 4.44 5.72 -4.78
CA THR A 296 3.15 5.82 -5.47
C THR A 296 3.24 5.32 -6.91
N LEU A 297 4.33 5.59 -7.62
CA LEU A 297 4.57 5.11 -8.98
C LEU A 297 4.59 3.58 -9.02
N HIS A 298 5.37 2.95 -8.13
CA HIS A 298 5.47 1.48 -8.04
C HIS A 298 4.19 0.80 -7.52
N GLN A 299 3.26 1.54 -6.92
CA GLN A 299 1.94 1.02 -6.51
C GLN A 299 0.89 1.04 -7.62
N ARG A 300 1.09 1.85 -8.67
CA ARG A 300 0.15 2.00 -9.80
C ARG A 300 0.47 1.08 -10.98
N LEU A 301 1.63 0.47 -10.96
CA LEU A 301 2.08 -0.55 -11.93
C LEU A 301 1.69 -1.95 -11.44
#